data_111bacf3ee8b4bb896e6176cea1c393e
#
_entry.id   111bacf3ee8b4bb896e6176cea1c393e
#
_cell.length_a   1.000
_cell.length_b   1.000
_cell.length_c   1.000
_cell.angle_alpha   90.00
_cell.angle_beta   90.00
_cell.angle_gamma   90.00
#
_symmetry.space_group_name_H-M   'P 1'
#
loop_
_entity.id
_entity.type
_entity.pdbx_description
1 polymer ?
#
loop_
_entity_poly.entity_id
_entity_poly.type
_entity_poly.pdbx_seq_one_letter_code
_entity_poly.pdbx_strand_id
1 'polypeptide(L)'
;MSLVSTGFLVFLLVGVIVYYLIPKKAQWAWLLILSYAYYLCSGYKTVVFILLTTIVTFTSGILLERTEDNLDKSLKADGLAREDKKALKEKAKTYKKRVVVLALLLVFGVLAVVKYHNFAIENVNGIIKAFGGNGRISTFTLLLPLGISFYSFQSISYVIDVYRGKVKACNNIFKYALFVSYFPQITQGPIGRYDRLAPQFLAEHKYDLAVIQHGLQRMAWGLFKKFIIADRAGVVSDLVFNNPGQYHGIYVIIGVLAYCAQLYGDFAGGIDMVMGASEMFGIHLDDNFRQPFFSHSIGEFWRRWHITLGTWMKDYVFYPFSLSKAMNKLGKFFKKHSKTRFGKYMAKALPICLADLLIFFIVGVWHLSLIHISE
;
A
#
# COMPACT_ATOMS: atom_id res chain seq x y z
N MET A 1 4.28 8.75 -17.33
CA MET A 1 5.67 8.39 -17.75
C MET A 1 5.96 6.99 -17.19
N SER A 2 6.28 6.01 -18.06
CA SER A 2 6.60 4.63 -17.64
C SER A 2 8.03 4.55 -17.09
N LEU A 3 8.27 3.69 -16.07
CA LEU A 3 9.60 3.45 -15.48
C LEU A 3 10.65 2.93 -16.48
N VAL A 4 10.22 2.27 -17.53
CA VAL A 4 11.09 1.73 -18.60
C VAL A 4 11.29 2.71 -19.78
N SER A 5 10.68 3.90 -19.73
CA SER A 5 10.78 4.88 -20.81
C SER A 5 12.09 5.67 -20.75
N THR A 6 12.63 6.02 -21.93
CA THR A 6 13.79 6.92 -22.03
C THR A 6 13.54 8.25 -21.31
N GLY A 7 12.30 8.77 -21.39
CA GLY A 7 11.91 9.98 -20.66
C GLY A 7 12.07 9.86 -19.15
N PHE A 8 11.77 8.69 -18.55
CA PHE A 8 12.00 8.45 -17.12
C PHE A 8 13.49 8.40 -16.80
N LEU A 9 14.30 7.77 -17.62
CA LEU A 9 15.76 7.71 -17.40
C LEU A 9 16.40 9.09 -17.46
N VAL A 10 16.01 9.93 -18.43
CA VAL A 10 16.49 11.33 -18.51
C VAL A 10 16.00 12.14 -17.31
N PHE A 11 14.73 11.99 -16.92
CA PHE A 11 14.16 12.65 -15.74
C PHE A 11 14.91 12.27 -14.45
N LEU A 12 15.22 10.98 -14.27
CA LEU A 12 15.97 10.47 -13.14
C LEU A 12 17.40 11.01 -13.13
N LEU A 13 18.09 10.97 -14.28
CA LEU A 13 19.47 11.47 -14.42
C LEU A 13 19.56 12.95 -14.02
N VAL A 14 18.71 13.79 -14.60
CA VAL A 14 18.64 15.22 -14.27
C VAL A 14 18.30 15.39 -12.80
N GLY A 15 17.34 14.61 -12.28
CA GLY A 15 16.94 14.63 -10.89
C GLY A 15 18.09 14.35 -9.93
N VAL A 16 18.90 13.32 -10.20
CA VAL A 16 20.06 12.94 -9.37
C VAL A 16 21.17 13.99 -9.45
N ILE A 17 21.51 14.48 -10.66
CA ILE A 17 22.55 15.51 -10.83
C ILE A 17 22.20 16.76 -10.02
N VAL A 18 21.00 17.31 -10.20
CA VAL A 18 20.57 18.51 -9.48
C VAL A 18 20.51 18.26 -7.98
N TYR A 19 20.06 17.08 -7.55
CA TYR A 19 19.99 16.71 -6.13
C TYR A 19 21.31 16.85 -5.37
N TYR A 20 22.42 16.46 -5.99
CA TYR A 20 23.74 16.56 -5.36
C TYR A 20 24.43 17.90 -5.60
N LEU A 21 23.94 18.73 -6.53
CA LEU A 21 24.46 20.10 -6.76
C LEU A 21 23.83 21.13 -5.82
N ILE A 22 22.59 20.92 -5.35
CA ILE A 22 21.89 21.87 -4.48
C ILE A 22 22.36 21.75 -3.03
N PRO A 23 22.13 22.81 -2.20
CA PRO A 23 22.39 22.73 -0.77
C PRO A 23 21.66 21.56 -0.12
N LYS A 24 22.34 20.80 0.73
CA LYS A 24 21.80 19.56 1.35
C LYS A 24 20.49 19.78 2.09
N LYS A 25 20.33 20.93 2.75
CA LYS A 25 19.08 21.33 3.44
C LYS A 25 17.89 21.48 2.49
N ALA A 26 18.11 21.64 1.19
CA ALA A 26 17.09 21.79 0.17
C ALA A 26 16.77 20.46 -0.56
N GLN A 27 17.54 19.39 -0.34
CA GLN A 27 17.40 18.12 -1.03
C GLN A 27 15.98 17.53 -0.91
N TRP A 28 15.37 17.56 0.27
CA TRP A 28 14.00 17.09 0.46
C TRP A 28 12.97 17.88 -0.38
N ALA A 29 13.19 19.21 -0.51
CA ALA A 29 12.29 20.05 -1.32
C ALA A 29 12.43 19.73 -2.82
N TRP A 30 13.65 19.42 -3.28
CA TRP A 30 13.87 18.96 -4.65
C TRP A 30 13.19 17.63 -4.92
N LEU A 31 13.27 16.65 -4.00
CA LEU A 31 12.53 15.41 -4.11
C LEU A 31 11.01 15.63 -4.18
N LEU A 32 10.49 16.60 -3.43
CA LEU A 32 9.08 16.99 -3.50
C LEU A 32 8.72 17.53 -4.90
N ILE A 33 9.53 18.45 -5.44
CA ILE A 33 9.35 19.02 -6.77
C ILE A 33 9.36 17.91 -7.82
N LEU A 34 10.36 17.03 -7.80
CA LEU A 34 10.44 15.88 -8.70
C LEU A 34 9.21 14.99 -8.60
N SER A 35 8.73 14.72 -7.38
CA SER A 35 7.58 13.86 -7.15
C SER A 35 6.30 14.43 -7.77
N TYR A 36 6.04 15.71 -7.57
CA TYR A 36 4.88 16.36 -8.19
C TYR A 36 5.05 16.57 -9.70
N ALA A 37 6.26 16.88 -10.19
CA ALA A 37 6.55 16.96 -11.63
C ALA A 37 6.28 15.61 -12.32
N TYR A 38 6.77 14.51 -11.75
CA TYR A 38 6.51 13.16 -12.24
C TYR A 38 5.01 12.83 -12.25
N TYR A 39 4.29 13.17 -11.19
CA TYR A 39 2.85 12.95 -11.09
C TYR A 39 2.07 13.74 -12.13
N LEU A 40 2.40 15.02 -12.34
CA LEU A 40 1.80 15.89 -13.35
C LEU A 40 2.01 15.37 -14.78
N CYS A 41 3.22 14.86 -15.08
CA CYS A 41 3.51 14.21 -16.37
C CYS A 41 2.68 12.94 -16.62
N SER A 42 2.16 12.31 -15.57
CA SER A 42 1.31 11.12 -15.67
C SER A 42 -0.18 11.45 -15.80
N GLY A 43 -0.60 12.66 -15.42
CA GLY A 43 -1.99 13.10 -15.54
C GLY A 43 -2.33 14.27 -14.61
N TYR A 44 -2.33 15.49 -15.12
CA TYR A 44 -2.56 16.69 -14.29
C TYR A 44 -3.93 16.71 -13.59
N LYS A 45 -4.97 16.14 -14.20
CA LYS A 45 -6.33 16.08 -13.61
C LYS A 45 -6.40 15.21 -12.36
N THR A 46 -5.50 14.24 -12.24
CA THR A 46 -5.51 13.29 -11.12
C THR A 46 -4.77 13.80 -9.88
N VAL A 47 -4.06 14.93 -9.98
CA VAL A 47 -3.36 15.58 -8.85
C VAL A 47 -4.29 15.91 -7.69
N VAL A 48 -5.55 16.21 -7.96
CA VAL A 48 -6.53 16.49 -6.91
C VAL A 48 -6.66 15.36 -5.90
N PHE A 49 -6.54 14.10 -6.33
CA PHE A 49 -6.70 12.93 -5.45
C PHE A 49 -5.53 12.78 -4.47
N ILE A 50 -4.30 12.98 -4.93
CA ILE A 50 -3.13 12.91 -4.05
C ILE A 50 -3.08 14.11 -3.09
N LEU A 51 -3.48 15.30 -3.53
CA LEU A 51 -3.61 16.47 -2.68
C LEU A 51 -4.68 16.26 -1.60
N LEU A 52 -5.86 15.75 -1.99
CA LEU A 52 -6.94 15.45 -1.06
C LEU A 52 -6.49 14.43 -0.01
N THR A 53 -5.87 13.32 -0.44
CA THR A 53 -5.34 12.31 0.47
C THR A 53 -4.30 12.91 1.42
N THR A 54 -3.38 13.73 0.90
CA THR A 54 -2.36 14.42 1.70
C THR A 54 -2.99 15.32 2.77
N ILE A 55 -3.96 16.16 2.39
CA ILE A 55 -4.62 17.09 3.31
C ILE A 55 -5.41 16.33 4.38
N VAL A 56 -6.23 15.35 3.98
CA VAL A 56 -7.05 14.57 4.90
C VAL A 56 -6.20 13.84 5.93
N THR A 57 -5.13 13.17 5.50
CA THR A 57 -4.32 12.34 6.38
C THR A 57 -3.34 13.19 7.22
N PHE A 58 -2.82 14.30 6.69
CA PHE A 58 -2.05 15.28 7.44
C PHE A 58 -2.88 15.91 8.57
N THR A 59 -4.06 16.44 8.25
CA THR A 59 -4.95 17.06 9.24
C THR A 59 -5.40 16.05 10.29
N SER A 60 -5.68 14.82 9.90
CA SER A 60 -6.00 13.73 10.83
C SER A 60 -4.85 13.48 11.81
N GLY A 61 -3.60 13.43 11.33
CA GLY A 61 -2.43 13.28 12.19
C GLY A 61 -2.31 14.39 13.22
N ILE A 62 -2.44 15.66 12.80
CA ILE A 62 -2.40 16.83 13.68
C ILE A 62 -3.53 16.80 14.73
N LEU A 63 -4.76 16.45 14.32
CA LEU A 63 -5.89 16.35 15.25
C LEU A 63 -5.68 15.27 16.30
N LEU A 64 -5.11 14.13 15.92
CA LEU A 64 -4.80 13.02 16.83
C LEU A 64 -3.76 13.43 17.86
N GLU A 65 -2.64 14.04 17.43
CA GLU A 65 -1.58 14.50 18.33
C GLU A 65 -2.06 15.59 19.28
N ARG A 66 -2.75 16.63 18.76
CA ARG A 66 -3.32 17.69 19.60
C ARG A 66 -4.29 17.15 20.65
N THR A 67 -5.05 16.10 20.32
CA THR A 67 -5.96 15.47 21.26
C THR A 67 -5.20 14.77 22.37
N GLU A 68 -4.08 14.12 22.07
CA GLU A 68 -3.20 13.47 23.05
C GLU A 68 -2.54 14.52 23.96
N ASP A 69 -1.95 15.56 23.36
CA ASP A 69 -1.30 16.65 24.10
C ASP A 69 -2.28 17.35 25.06
N ASN A 70 -3.52 17.61 24.60
CA ASN A 70 -4.55 18.21 25.41
C ASN A 70 -5.00 17.29 26.56
N LEU A 71 -5.10 15.98 26.28
CA LEU A 71 -5.40 15.00 27.30
C LEU A 71 -4.31 14.96 28.37
N ASP A 72 -3.04 14.92 27.97
CA ASP A 72 -1.90 14.89 28.87
C ASP A 72 -1.82 16.14 29.74
N LYS A 73 -2.07 17.32 29.16
CA LYS A 73 -2.16 18.59 29.90
C LYS A 73 -3.30 18.55 30.93
N SER A 74 -4.49 18.09 30.51
CA SER A 74 -5.64 18.01 31.41
C SER A 74 -5.43 16.99 32.55
N LEU A 75 -4.74 15.89 32.30
CA LEU A 75 -4.47 14.85 33.30
C LEU A 75 -3.42 15.28 34.36
N LYS A 76 -2.54 16.26 33.98
CA LYS A 76 -1.53 16.85 34.88
C LYS A 76 -2.08 17.97 35.76
N ALA A 77 -3.31 18.46 35.48
CA ALA A 77 -3.94 19.46 36.33
C ALA A 77 -4.25 18.89 37.72
N ASP A 78 -3.84 19.64 38.75
CA ASP A 78 -4.04 19.23 40.15
C ASP A 78 -5.54 19.21 40.51
N GLY A 79 -5.94 18.27 41.36
CA GLY A 79 -7.29 18.20 41.95
C GLY A 79 -8.34 17.40 41.18
N LEU A 80 -8.00 16.77 40.01
CA LEU A 80 -8.96 15.94 39.28
C LEU A 80 -9.25 14.62 39.96
N ALA A 81 -10.55 14.33 40.22
CA ALA A 81 -10.99 13.06 40.72
C ALA A 81 -10.67 11.92 39.72
N ARG A 82 -10.55 10.67 40.26
CA ARG A 82 -10.26 9.48 39.44
C ARG A 82 -11.30 9.24 38.35
N GLU A 83 -12.56 9.54 38.64
CA GLU A 83 -13.68 9.39 37.72
C GLU A 83 -13.60 10.38 36.57
N ASP A 84 -13.24 11.65 36.83
CA ASP A 84 -13.05 12.68 35.81
C ASP A 84 -11.88 12.35 34.87
N LYS A 85 -10.78 11.85 35.42
CA LYS A 85 -9.64 11.37 34.62
C LYS A 85 -10.04 10.22 33.69
N LYS A 86 -10.90 9.31 34.15
CA LYS A 86 -11.44 8.22 33.34
C LYS A 86 -12.36 8.73 32.25
N ALA A 87 -13.25 9.64 32.55
CA ALA A 87 -14.17 10.27 31.60
C ALA A 87 -13.42 11.02 30.51
N LEU A 88 -12.39 11.81 30.84
CA LEU A 88 -11.54 12.51 29.89
C LEU A 88 -10.82 11.53 28.93
N LYS A 89 -10.25 10.45 29.45
CA LYS A 89 -9.59 9.41 28.63
C LYS A 89 -10.57 8.77 27.64
N GLU A 90 -11.77 8.42 28.08
CA GLU A 90 -12.79 7.82 27.21
C GLU A 90 -13.30 8.80 26.14
N LYS A 91 -13.47 10.07 26.49
CA LYS A 91 -13.84 11.14 25.55
C LYS A 91 -12.76 11.33 24.47
N ALA A 92 -11.50 11.45 24.88
CA ALA A 92 -10.38 11.58 23.97
C ALA A 92 -10.23 10.35 23.04
N LYS A 93 -10.36 9.14 23.60
CA LYS A 93 -10.33 7.88 22.85
C LYS A 93 -11.46 7.81 21.80
N THR A 94 -12.66 8.20 22.17
CA THR A 94 -13.81 8.22 21.27
C THR A 94 -13.60 9.22 20.13
N TYR A 95 -13.11 10.42 20.43
CA TYR A 95 -12.79 11.43 19.44
C TYR A 95 -11.68 10.95 18.49
N LYS A 96 -10.56 10.46 19.00
CA LYS A 96 -9.46 9.91 18.18
C LYS A 96 -9.95 8.79 17.26
N LYS A 97 -10.82 7.89 17.77
CA LYS A 97 -11.41 6.83 16.94
C LYS A 97 -12.27 7.40 15.80
N ARG A 98 -13.08 8.45 16.05
CA ARG A 98 -13.88 9.12 15.01
C ARG A 98 -13.00 9.72 13.93
N VAL A 99 -11.90 10.38 14.29
CA VAL A 99 -10.93 10.94 13.35
C VAL A 99 -10.35 9.85 12.44
N VAL A 100 -9.90 8.73 13.01
CA VAL A 100 -9.37 7.60 12.22
C VAL A 100 -10.43 7.02 11.29
N VAL A 101 -11.64 6.77 11.78
CA VAL A 101 -12.74 6.23 10.96
C VAL A 101 -13.08 7.18 9.81
N LEU A 102 -13.14 8.48 10.06
CA LEU A 102 -13.42 9.48 9.02
C LEU A 102 -12.30 9.50 7.97
N ALA A 103 -11.03 9.48 8.39
CA ALA A 103 -9.89 9.40 7.46
C ALA A 103 -9.94 8.13 6.59
N LEU A 104 -10.25 6.98 7.19
CA LEU A 104 -10.43 5.71 6.46
C LEU A 104 -11.56 5.81 5.44
N LEU A 105 -12.72 6.33 5.85
CA LEU A 105 -13.88 6.48 4.96
C LEU A 105 -13.60 7.44 3.79
N LEU A 106 -12.92 8.57 4.04
CA LEU A 106 -12.58 9.52 2.99
C LEU A 106 -11.55 8.94 2.02
N VAL A 107 -10.45 8.38 2.50
CA VAL A 107 -9.37 7.88 1.64
C VAL A 107 -9.79 6.63 0.88
N PHE A 108 -10.31 5.61 1.57
CA PHE A 108 -10.76 4.39 0.91
C PHE A 108 -12.11 4.55 0.19
N GLY A 109 -12.95 5.50 0.61
CA GLY A 109 -14.17 5.84 -0.11
C GLY A 109 -13.87 6.42 -1.50
N VAL A 110 -12.92 7.36 -1.58
CA VAL A 110 -12.44 7.89 -2.88
C VAL A 110 -11.84 6.78 -3.72
N LEU A 111 -10.97 5.94 -3.14
CA LEU A 111 -10.39 4.80 -3.83
C LEU A 111 -11.48 3.85 -4.36
N ALA A 112 -12.48 3.53 -3.55
CA ALA A 112 -13.58 2.65 -3.93
C ALA A 112 -14.41 3.24 -5.08
N VAL A 113 -14.76 4.52 -5.02
CA VAL A 113 -15.50 5.19 -6.08
C VAL A 113 -14.71 5.18 -7.38
N VAL A 114 -13.44 5.62 -7.34
CA VAL A 114 -12.62 5.69 -8.55
C VAL A 114 -12.40 4.32 -9.19
N LYS A 115 -12.28 3.27 -8.36
CA LYS A 115 -11.89 1.93 -8.81
C LYS A 115 -13.09 1.04 -9.18
N TYR A 116 -14.21 1.16 -8.47
CA TYR A 116 -15.31 0.18 -8.54
C TYR A 116 -16.66 0.77 -8.97
N HIS A 117 -16.74 2.04 -9.39
CA HIS A 117 -18.02 2.66 -9.79
C HIS A 117 -18.70 1.88 -10.93
N ASN A 118 -17.97 1.49 -11.99
CA ASN A 118 -18.56 0.73 -13.10
C ASN A 118 -19.03 -0.67 -12.67
N PHE A 119 -18.23 -1.37 -11.85
CA PHE A 119 -18.65 -2.64 -11.26
C PHE A 119 -19.97 -2.49 -10.45
N ALA A 120 -20.08 -1.43 -9.64
CA ALA A 120 -21.31 -1.15 -8.90
C ALA A 120 -22.50 -0.86 -9.84
N ILE A 121 -22.29 -0.04 -10.88
CA ILE A 121 -23.31 0.29 -11.89
C ILE A 121 -23.78 -0.98 -12.62
N GLU A 122 -22.88 -1.83 -13.06
CA GLU A 122 -23.21 -3.08 -13.76
C GLU A 122 -24.00 -4.05 -12.88
N ASN A 123 -23.64 -4.18 -11.60
CA ASN A 123 -24.41 -5.00 -10.66
C ASN A 123 -25.82 -4.42 -10.43
N VAL A 124 -25.96 -3.09 -10.27
CA VAL A 124 -27.27 -2.42 -10.16
C VAL A 124 -28.09 -2.67 -11.42
N ASN A 125 -27.50 -2.52 -12.61
CA ASN A 125 -28.19 -2.81 -13.87
C ASN A 125 -28.62 -4.29 -13.97
N GLY A 126 -27.79 -5.22 -13.50
CA GLY A 126 -28.13 -6.63 -13.40
C GLY A 126 -29.34 -6.88 -12.48
N ILE A 127 -29.38 -6.23 -11.33
CA ILE A 127 -30.50 -6.30 -10.39
C ILE A 127 -31.77 -5.72 -11.03
N ILE A 128 -31.72 -4.53 -11.64
CA ILE A 128 -32.86 -3.91 -12.33
C ILE A 128 -33.43 -4.87 -13.37
N LYS A 129 -32.58 -5.48 -14.19
CA LYS A 129 -32.98 -6.46 -15.20
C LYS A 129 -33.61 -7.72 -14.58
N ALA A 130 -33.05 -8.23 -13.48
CA ALA A 130 -33.58 -9.43 -12.80
C ALA A 130 -34.99 -9.20 -12.21
N PHE A 131 -35.31 -7.96 -11.83
CA PHE A 131 -36.65 -7.56 -11.37
C PHE A 131 -37.58 -7.05 -12.49
N GLY A 132 -37.22 -7.29 -13.77
CA GLY A 132 -38.08 -6.95 -14.93
C GLY A 132 -38.04 -5.46 -15.32
N GLY A 133 -37.12 -4.67 -14.76
CA GLY A 133 -36.96 -3.27 -15.14
C GLY A 133 -36.16 -3.11 -16.45
N ASN A 134 -36.53 -2.13 -17.28
CA ASN A 134 -35.86 -1.78 -18.55
C ASN A 134 -34.87 -0.61 -18.40
N GLY A 135 -34.76 -0.03 -17.21
CA GLY A 135 -33.82 1.07 -16.95
C GLY A 135 -32.37 0.59 -16.97
N ARG A 136 -31.48 1.37 -17.60
CA ARG A 136 -30.03 1.12 -17.60
C ARG A 136 -29.28 2.37 -17.21
N ILE A 137 -28.45 2.29 -16.17
CA ILE A 137 -27.52 3.35 -15.79
C ILE A 137 -26.30 3.22 -16.69
N SER A 138 -25.90 4.30 -17.37
CA SER A 138 -24.71 4.30 -18.22
C SER A 138 -23.43 4.24 -17.39
N THR A 139 -22.49 3.40 -17.81
CA THR A 139 -21.13 3.41 -17.28
C THR A 139 -20.35 4.63 -17.79
N PHE A 140 -19.38 5.10 -17.04
CA PHE A 140 -18.53 6.23 -17.42
C PHE A 140 -17.09 5.96 -16.99
N THR A 141 -16.14 6.59 -17.68
CA THR A 141 -14.72 6.38 -17.44
C THR A 141 -14.17 7.45 -16.51
N LEU A 142 -13.75 7.04 -15.31
CA LEU A 142 -12.96 7.89 -14.43
C LEU A 142 -11.46 7.62 -14.70
N LEU A 143 -10.68 8.70 -14.80
CA LEU A 143 -9.23 8.57 -14.89
C LEU A 143 -8.70 7.98 -13.57
N LEU A 144 -8.07 6.80 -13.65
CA LEU A 144 -7.46 6.17 -12.49
C LEU A 144 -6.17 6.93 -12.13
N PRO A 145 -6.11 7.54 -10.92
CA PRO A 145 -4.92 8.27 -10.50
C PRO A 145 -3.73 7.32 -10.31
N LEU A 146 -2.56 7.75 -10.80
CA LEU A 146 -1.33 6.98 -10.63
C LEU A 146 -1.07 6.69 -9.16
N GLY A 147 -0.88 5.42 -8.82
CA GLY A 147 -0.50 4.97 -7.48
C GLY A 147 -1.54 5.18 -6.39
N ILE A 148 -2.82 5.48 -6.70
CA ILE A 148 -3.85 5.77 -5.69
C ILE A 148 -3.96 4.70 -4.61
N SER A 149 -3.82 3.44 -4.95
CA SER A 149 -3.84 2.34 -3.99
C SER A 149 -2.64 2.38 -3.04
N PHE A 150 -1.44 2.61 -3.59
CA PHE A 150 -0.20 2.63 -2.81
C PHE A 150 -0.15 3.79 -1.83
N TYR A 151 -0.37 5.02 -2.31
CA TYR A 151 -0.33 6.17 -1.40
C TYR A 151 -1.50 6.19 -0.41
N SER A 152 -2.65 5.57 -0.73
CA SER A 152 -3.74 5.39 0.23
C SER A 152 -3.34 4.48 1.39
N PHE A 153 -2.76 3.30 1.11
CA PHE A 153 -2.26 2.41 2.15
C PHE A 153 -1.16 3.07 2.99
N GLN A 154 -0.23 3.75 2.34
CA GLN A 154 0.88 4.44 2.98
C GLN A 154 0.38 5.55 3.92
N SER A 155 -0.52 6.41 3.45
CA SER A 155 -1.08 7.53 4.22
C SER A 155 -1.96 7.06 5.38
N ILE A 156 -2.77 6.03 5.17
CA ILE A 156 -3.59 5.46 6.25
C ILE A 156 -2.75 4.78 7.31
N SER A 157 -1.64 4.12 6.93
CA SER A 157 -0.72 3.55 7.92
C SER A 157 -0.16 4.63 8.86
N TYR A 158 0.20 5.80 8.31
CA TYR A 158 0.63 6.94 9.10
C TYR A 158 -0.46 7.41 10.10
N VAL A 159 -1.71 7.59 9.66
CA VAL A 159 -2.81 8.01 10.55
C VAL A 159 -3.02 7.01 11.69
N ILE A 160 -2.97 5.70 11.39
CA ILE A 160 -3.13 4.65 12.40
C ILE A 160 -1.92 4.61 13.33
N ASP A 161 -0.70 4.81 12.82
CA ASP A 161 0.52 4.82 13.64
C ASP A 161 0.56 6.02 14.58
N VAL A 162 0.09 7.21 14.15
CA VAL A 162 -0.11 8.37 15.05
C VAL A 162 -1.19 8.07 16.09
N TYR A 163 -2.33 7.48 15.69
CA TYR A 163 -3.39 7.08 16.62
C TYR A 163 -2.88 6.12 17.72
N ARG A 164 -1.99 5.20 17.35
CA ARG A 164 -1.37 4.24 18.28
C ARG A 164 -0.24 4.83 19.12
N GLY A 165 0.18 6.07 18.85
CA GLY A 165 1.33 6.71 19.49
C GLY A 165 2.69 6.15 19.06
N LYS A 166 2.74 5.40 17.95
CA LYS A 166 3.98 4.83 17.39
C LYS A 166 4.86 5.89 16.76
N VAL A 167 4.24 6.89 16.12
CA VAL A 167 4.92 8.05 15.50
C VAL A 167 4.23 9.33 15.94
N LYS A 168 5.00 10.44 15.99
CA LYS A 168 4.46 11.78 16.16
C LYS A 168 3.92 12.31 14.83
N ALA A 169 2.92 13.21 14.91
CA ALA A 169 2.40 13.84 13.70
C ALA A 169 3.46 14.76 13.06
N CYS A 170 3.46 14.76 11.74
CA CYS A 170 4.28 15.71 10.98
C CYS A 170 3.69 17.12 11.08
N ASN A 171 4.50 18.10 11.47
CA ASN A 171 4.06 19.49 11.61
C ASN A 171 4.22 20.32 10.32
N ASN A 172 4.80 19.74 9.26
CA ASN A 172 5.04 20.43 8.00
C ASN A 172 4.35 19.66 6.86
N ILE A 173 3.33 20.29 6.25
CA ILE A 173 2.55 19.66 5.18
C ILE A 173 3.40 19.32 3.95
N PHE A 174 4.42 20.10 3.61
CA PHE A 174 5.27 19.83 2.44
C PHE A 174 6.17 18.62 2.67
N LYS A 175 6.73 18.46 3.88
CA LYS A 175 7.50 17.28 4.27
C LYS A 175 6.62 16.03 4.28
N TYR A 176 5.38 16.17 4.74
CA TYR A 176 4.40 15.09 4.69
C TYR A 176 3.96 14.77 3.26
N ALA A 177 3.75 15.80 2.44
CA ALA A 177 3.43 15.63 1.02
C ALA A 177 4.52 14.84 0.26
N LEU A 178 5.80 15.06 0.57
CA LEU A 178 6.90 14.25 0.03
C LEU A 178 6.73 12.78 0.37
N PHE A 179 6.41 12.45 1.64
CA PHE A 179 6.17 11.08 2.05
C PHE A 179 5.05 10.43 1.24
N VAL A 180 3.94 11.14 1.01
CA VAL A 180 2.78 10.62 0.26
C VAL A 180 3.08 10.47 -1.24
N SER A 181 3.86 11.39 -1.83
CA SER A 181 4.03 11.53 -3.28
C SER A 181 5.35 11.01 -3.84
N TYR A 182 6.26 10.48 -3.02
CA TYR A 182 7.63 10.12 -3.42
C TYR A 182 7.68 9.34 -4.74
N PHE A 183 8.23 9.97 -5.80
CA PHE A 183 8.02 9.56 -7.19
C PHE A 183 8.56 8.17 -7.55
N PRO A 184 9.69 7.68 -7.04
CA PRO A 184 10.13 6.34 -7.37
C PRO A 184 9.13 5.28 -6.89
N GLN A 185 8.55 5.50 -5.71
CA GLN A 185 7.71 4.52 -5.01
C GLN A 185 6.25 4.54 -5.47
N ILE A 186 5.73 5.70 -5.93
CA ILE A 186 4.29 5.91 -6.14
C ILE A 186 3.67 4.99 -7.20
N THR A 187 4.46 4.53 -8.17
CA THR A 187 3.98 3.69 -9.29
C THR A 187 3.84 2.23 -8.91
N GLN A 188 4.88 1.64 -8.35
CA GLN A 188 5.01 0.19 -8.15
C GLN A 188 5.89 -0.14 -6.95
N GLY A 189 6.25 0.84 -6.13
CA GLY A 189 7.20 0.67 -5.03
C GLY A 189 6.67 -0.15 -3.84
N PRO A 190 7.54 -0.48 -2.90
CA PRO A 190 7.14 -1.04 -1.61
C PRO A 190 6.23 -0.08 -0.84
N ILE A 191 5.28 -0.60 -0.05
CA ILE A 191 4.43 0.25 0.80
C ILE A 191 5.27 0.80 1.96
N GLY A 192 5.67 2.06 1.85
CA GLY A 192 6.57 2.70 2.81
C GLY A 192 5.90 3.00 4.16
N ARG A 193 6.72 2.99 5.21
CA ARG A 193 6.32 3.38 6.56
C ARG A 193 6.89 4.75 6.90
N TYR A 194 6.07 5.60 7.52
CA TYR A 194 6.47 6.97 7.86
C TYR A 194 7.69 7.01 8.79
N ASP A 195 7.72 6.14 9.79
CA ASP A 195 8.83 6.02 10.74
C ASP A 195 10.18 5.65 10.10
N ARG A 196 10.17 5.00 8.94
CA ARG A 196 11.38 4.59 8.21
C ARG A 196 11.81 5.56 7.12
N LEU A 197 10.84 6.11 6.38
CA LEU A 197 11.13 6.95 5.21
C LEU A 197 11.32 8.43 5.56
N ALA A 198 10.49 9.00 6.46
CA ALA A 198 10.57 10.41 6.76
C ALA A 198 11.93 10.85 7.31
N PRO A 199 12.61 10.09 8.19
CA PRO A 199 13.98 10.43 8.61
C PRO A 199 14.97 10.47 7.45
N GLN A 200 14.87 9.55 6.48
CA GLN A 200 15.76 9.50 5.33
C GLN A 200 15.53 10.68 4.39
N PHE A 201 14.27 11.06 4.13
CA PHE A 201 13.97 12.24 3.30
C PHE A 201 14.52 13.54 3.87
N LEU A 202 14.63 13.64 5.20
CA LEU A 202 15.09 14.85 5.89
C LEU A 202 16.57 14.82 6.25
N ALA A 203 17.23 13.69 6.05
CA ALA A 203 18.67 13.56 6.22
C ALA A 203 19.42 14.32 5.12
N GLU A 204 20.64 14.74 5.42
CA GLU A 204 21.55 15.33 4.44
C GLU A 204 22.34 14.22 3.73
N HIS A 205 22.16 14.09 2.42
CA HIS A 205 22.86 13.08 1.62
C HIS A 205 24.08 13.70 0.91
N LYS A 206 25.23 13.06 1.07
CA LYS A 206 26.46 13.40 0.35
C LYS A 206 26.51 12.61 -0.95
N TYR A 207 27.13 13.22 -1.98
CA TYR A 207 27.47 12.51 -3.18
C TYR A 207 28.38 11.33 -2.86
N ASP A 208 27.97 10.14 -3.29
CA ASP A 208 28.73 8.91 -3.18
C ASP A 208 28.53 8.09 -4.47
N LEU A 209 29.62 7.95 -5.23
CA LEU A 209 29.60 7.24 -6.51
C LEU A 209 29.26 5.76 -6.33
N ALA A 210 29.70 5.13 -5.24
CA ALA A 210 29.42 3.72 -4.98
C ALA A 210 27.91 3.48 -4.77
N VAL A 211 27.23 4.37 -4.06
CA VAL A 211 25.77 4.33 -3.85
C VAL A 211 25.04 4.49 -5.18
N ILE A 212 25.47 5.44 -6.02
CA ILE A 212 24.87 5.66 -7.34
C ILE A 212 25.08 4.44 -8.26
N GLN A 213 26.30 3.89 -8.28
CA GLN A 213 26.60 2.68 -9.04
C GLN A 213 25.76 1.48 -8.60
N HIS A 214 25.60 1.28 -7.30
CA HIS A 214 24.73 0.23 -6.76
C HIS A 214 23.27 0.42 -7.19
N GLY A 215 22.75 1.64 -7.09
CA GLY A 215 21.41 1.97 -7.57
C GLY A 215 21.22 1.69 -9.08
N LEU A 216 22.20 2.08 -9.90
CA LEU A 216 22.19 1.79 -11.36
C LEU A 216 22.24 0.29 -11.64
N GLN A 217 23.10 -0.46 -10.94
CA GLN A 217 23.18 -1.92 -11.08
C GLN A 217 21.84 -2.59 -10.71
N ARG A 218 21.21 -2.13 -9.64
CA ARG A 218 19.89 -2.63 -9.22
C ARG A 218 18.81 -2.32 -10.25
N MET A 219 18.80 -1.11 -10.80
CA MET A 219 17.90 -0.75 -11.91
C MET A 219 18.13 -1.62 -13.14
N ALA A 220 19.39 -1.84 -13.56
CA ALA A 220 19.74 -2.71 -14.67
C ALA A 220 19.27 -4.15 -14.44
N TRP A 221 19.41 -4.65 -13.20
CA TRP A 221 18.88 -5.96 -12.81
C TRP A 221 17.35 -6.01 -12.89
N GLY A 222 16.66 -4.95 -12.49
CA GLY A 222 15.21 -4.81 -12.65
C GLY A 222 14.79 -4.85 -14.13
N LEU A 223 15.47 -4.11 -14.99
CA LEU A 223 15.24 -4.12 -16.44
C LEU A 223 15.50 -5.51 -17.04
N PHE A 224 16.56 -6.20 -16.61
CA PHE A 224 16.83 -7.58 -17.03
C PHE A 224 15.67 -8.52 -16.66
N LYS A 225 15.17 -8.45 -15.41
CA LYS A 225 14.01 -9.24 -15.00
C LYS A 225 12.78 -8.94 -15.86
N LYS A 226 12.53 -7.66 -16.18
CA LYS A 226 11.39 -7.26 -17.00
C LYS A 226 11.53 -7.75 -18.43
N PHE A 227 12.58 -7.37 -19.13
CA PHE A 227 12.69 -7.61 -20.58
C PHE A 227 13.15 -9.01 -20.97
N ILE A 228 14.03 -9.62 -20.16
CA ILE A 228 14.63 -10.91 -20.51
C ILE A 228 13.88 -12.07 -19.86
N ILE A 229 13.39 -11.91 -18.63
CA ILE A 229 12.66 -12.98 -17.95
C ILE A 229 11.14 -12.84 -18.19
N ALA A 230 10.55 -11.72 -17.76
CA ALA A 230 9.09 -11.58 -17.75
C ALA A 230 8.49 -11.54 -19.15
N ASP A 231 8.98 -10.66 -20.01
CA ASP A 231 8.40 -10.50 -21.36
C ASP A 231 8.60 -11.76 -22.22
N ARG A 232 9.71 -12.49 -22.06
CA ARG A 232 9.93 -13.75 -22.78
C ARG A 232 9.10 -14.91 -22.22
N ALA A 233 8.99 -15.01 -20.91
CA ALA A 233 8.10 -16.00 -20.29
C ALA A 233 6.61 -15.71 -20.61
N GLY A 234 6.22 -14.44 -20.72
CA GLY A 234 4.90 -14.00 -21.13
C GLY A 234 4.48 -14.56 -22.49
N VAL A 235 5.38 -14.50 -23.49
CA VAL A 235 5.11 -15.08 -24.81
C VAL A 235 4.75 -16.56 -24.74
N VAL A 236 5.44 -17.33 -23.91
CA VAL A 236 5.16 -18.78 -23.72
C VAL A 236 3.85 -18.99 -22.97
N SER A 237 3.61 -18.22 -21.92
CA SER A 237 2.37 -18.26 -21.14
C SER A 237 1.15 -17.96 -22.01
N ASP A 238 1.19 -16.86 -22.75
CA ASP A 238 0.09 -16.41 -23.63
C ASP A 238 -0.17 -17.41 -24.75
N LEU A 239 0.89 -17.99 -25.35
CA LEU A 239 0.75 -19.01 -26.38
C LEU A 239 -0.03 -20.22 -25.86
N VAL A 240 0.28 -20.68 -24.66
CA VAL A 240 -0.37 -21.88 -24.08
C VAL A 240 -1.80 -21.56 -23.65
N PHE A 241 -2.03 -20.48 -22.91
CA PHE A 241 -3.33 -20.19 -22.32
C PHE A 241 -4.36 -19.63 -23.31
N ASN A 242 -3.91 -18.94 -24.36
CA ASN A 242 -4.81 -18.44 -25.40
C ASN A 242 -5.21 -19.53 -26.43
N ASN A 243 -4.54 -20.71 -26.42
CA ASN A 243 -4.83 -21.80 -27.33
C ASN A 243 -5.11 -23.13 -26.60
N PRO A 244 -6.13 -23.20 -25.72
CA PRO A 244 -6.39 -24.38 -24.90
C PRO A 244 -6.77 -25.62 -25.72
N GLY A 245 -7.19 -25.45 -26.96
CA GLY A 245 -7.48 -26.56 -27.90
C GLY A 245 -6.24 -27.21 -28.51
N GLN A 246 -5.07 -26.58 -28.44
CA GLN A 246 -3.80 -27.08 -29.03
C GLN A 246 -2.83 -27.59 -27.98
N TYR A 247 -2.79 -26.94 -26.82
CA TYR A 247 -1.78 -27.20 -25.78
C TYR A 247 -2.41 -27.92 -24.59
N HIS A 248 -2.09 -29.20 -24.43
CA HIS A 248 -2.60 -30.07 -23.37
C HIS A 248 -1.46 -30.75 -22.60
N GLY A 249 -1.79 -31.37 -21.46
CA GLY A 249 -0.85 -32.17 -20.67
C GLY A 249 0.36 -31.38 -20.22
N ILE A 250 1.55 -31.78 -20.66
CA ILE A 250 2.82 -31.17 -20.22
C ILE A 250 2.94 -29.69 -20.62
N TYR A 251 2.33 -29.28 -21.75
CA TYR A 251 2.35 -27.88 -22.17
C TYR A 251 1.67 -26.95 -21.16
N VAL A 252 0.58 -27.40 -20.50
CA VAL A 252 -0.07 -26.63 -19.45
C VAL A 252 0.86 -26.39 -18.28
N ILE A 253 1.65 -27.38 -17.88
CA ILE A 253 2.64 -27.25 -16.80
C ILE A 253 3.72 -26.22 -17.21
N ILE A 254 4.21 -26.29 -18.45
CA ILE A 254 5.17 -25.31 -18.99
C ILE A 254 4.57 -23.91 -18.99
N GLY A 255 3.30 -23.76 -19.41
CA GLY A 255 2.58 -22.48 -19.38
C GLY A 255 2.46 -21.92 -17.97
N VAL A 256 2.12 -22.76 -16.98
CA VAL A 256 2.03 -22.33 -15.56
C VAL A 256 3.41 -21.87 -15.03
N LEU A 257 4.49 -22.62 -15.30
CA LEU A 257 5.84 -22.23 -14.89
C LEU A 257 6.28 -20.92 -15.57
N ALA A 258 5.98 -20.76 -16.86
CA ALA A 258 6.23 -19.55 -17.61
C ALA A 258 5.46 -18.36 -17.02
N TYR A 259 4.17 -18.54 -16.68
CA TYR A 259 3.36 -17.52 -16.01
C TYR A 259 3.93 -17.13 -14.65
N CYS A 260 4.37 -18.09 -13.84
CA CYS A 260 5.03 -17.81 -12.56
C CYS A 260 6.31 -16.97 -12.74
N ALA A 261 7.13 -17.31 -13.76
CA ALA A 261 8.33 -16.56 -14.09
C ALA A 261 8.00 -15.14 -14.59
N GLN A 262 7.00 -15.01 -15.45
CA GLN A 262 6.47 -13.74 -15.96
C GLN A 262 6.02 -12.84 -14.80
N LEU A 263 5.12 -13.33 -13.95
CA LEU A 263 4.55 -12.58 -12.84
C LEU A 263 5.64 -12.10 -11.86
N TYR A 264 6.57 -12.99 -11.52
CA TYR A 264 7.68 -12.64 -10.64
C TYR A 264 8.65 -11.65 -11.29
N GLY A 265 9.06 -11.92 -12.52
CA GLY A 265 10.01 -11.08 -13.24
C GLY A 265 9.48 -9.67 -13.49
N ASP A 266 8.20 -9.54 -13.82
CA ASP A 266 7.55 -8.25 -14.05
C ASP A 266 7.43 -7.44 -12.75
N PHE A 267 6.89 -8.05 -11.70
CA PHE A 267 6.67 -7.34 -10.46
C PHE A 267 7.98 -7.11 -9.69
N ALA A 268 8.83 -8.11 -9.50
CA ALA A 268 10.11 -7.94 -8.81
C ALA A 268 11.08 -7.05 -9.61
N GLY A 269 11.02 -7.10 -10.94
CA GLY A 269 11.80 -6.21 -11.81
C GLY A 269 11.40 -4.74 -11.63
N GLY A 270 10.10 -4.44 -11.63
CA GLY A 270 9.60 -3.09 -11.36
C GLY A 270 9.99 -2.57 -9.97
N ILE A 271 9.92 -3.43 -8.95
CA ILE A 271 10.38 -3.10 -7.59
C ILE A 271 11.88 -2.79 -7.56
N ASP A 272 12.73 -3.59 -8.21
CA ASP A 272 14.17 -3.32 -8.24
C ASP A 272 14.51 -2.04 -8.99
N MET A 273 13.80 -1.70 -10.07
CA MET A 273 13.96 -0.40 -10.74
C MET A 273 13.64 0.77 -9.80
N VAL A 274 12.53 0.69 -9.07
CA VAL A 274 12.12 1.71 -8.10
C VAL A 274 13.11 1.84 -6.96
N MET A 275 13.57 0.70 -6.41
CA MET A 275 14.54 0.68 -5.32
C MET A 275 15.90 1.24 -5.77
N GLY A 276 16.37 0.84 -6.94
CA GLY A 276 17.61 1.36 -7.51
C GLY A 276 17.54 2.88 -7.78
N ALA A 277 16.43 3.35 -8.35
CA ALA A 277 16.20 4.79 -8.54
C ALA A 277 16.19 5.55 -7.20
N SER A 278 15.62 4.97 -6.14
CA SER A 278 15.57 5.55 -4.80
C SER A 278 16.96 5.57 -4.14
N GLU A 279 17.72 4.49 -4.27
CA GLU A 279 19.09 4.36 -3.75
C GLU A 279 20.03 5.41 -4.34
N MET A 280 19.86 5.82 -5.62
CA MET A 280 20.64 6.90 -6.23
C MET A 280 20.48 8.25 -5.52
N PHE A 281 19.43 8.45 -4.72
CA PHE A 281 19.24 9.62 -3.84
C PHE A 281 19.69 9.35 -2.40
N GLY A 282 20.26 8.19 -2.10
CA GLY A 282 20.61 7.77 -0.75
C GLY A 282 19.42 7.29 0.09
N ILE A 283 18.29 6.98 -0.54
CA ILE A 283 17.06 6.56 0.15
C ILE A 283 16.82 5.07 -0.07
N HIS A 284 16.77 4.33 1.02
CA HIS A 284 16.57 2.88 1.01
C HIS A 284 15.11 2.53 1.29
N LEU A 285 14.49 1.83 0.34
CA LEU A 285 13.13 1.30 0.48
C LEU A 285 13.16 -0.11 1.06
N ASP A 286 12.05 -0.53 1.68
CA ASP A 286 11.91 -1.87 2.23
C ASP A 286 11.87 -2.94 1.13
N ASP A 287 12.49 -4.09 1.35
CA ASP A 287 12.43 -5.22 0.41
C ASP A 287 11.00 -5.73 0.23
N ASN A 288 10.65 -6.08 -1.01
CA ASN A 288 9.33 -6.63 -1.32
C ASN A 288 9.38 -8.11 -1.74
N PHE A 289 10.54 -8.60 -2.16
CA PHE A 289 10.75 -9.99 -2.55
C PHE A 289 12.06 -10.54 -2.02
N ARG A 290 12.03 -11.80 -1.54
CA ARG A 290 13.22 -12.54 -1.08
C ARG A 290 13.18 -13.98 -1.56
N GLN A 291 13.43 -14.20 -2.87
CA GLN A 291 13.46 -15.53 -3.50
C GLN A 291 12.23 -16.39 -3.12
N PRO A 292 10.98 -15.97 -3.41
CA PRO A 292 9.78 -16.61 -2.89
C PRO A 292 9.59 -18.06 -3.36
N PHE A 293 10.02 -18.40 -4.56
CA PHE A 293 9.87 -19.76 -5.10
C PHE A 293 10.81 -20.82 -4.48
N PHE A 294 11.79 -20.38 -3.67
CA PHE A 294 12.65 -21.27 -2.87
C PHE A 294 12.14 -21.45 -1.44
N SER A 295 10.87 -21.23 -1.20
CA SER A 295 10.23 -21.40 0.11
C SER A 295 9.94 -22.88 0.39
N HIS A 296 10.16 -23.33 1.63
CA HIS A 296 9.86 -24.70 2.07
C HIS A 296 8.41 -24.88 2.54
N SER A 297 7.63 -23.79 2.64
CA SER A 297 6.21 -23.83 3.04
C SER A 297 5.45 -22.64 2.47
N ILE A 298 4.11 -22.79 2.37
CA ILE A 298 3.21 -21.70 1.94
C ILE A 298 3.34 -20.48 2.89
N GLY A 299 3.47 -20.73 4.19
CA GLY A 299 3.67 -19.65 5.17
C GLY A 299 5.01 -18.91 4.97
N GLU A 300 6.05 -19.59 4.52
CA GLU A 300 7.33 -18.97 4.17
C GLU A 300 7.23 -18.21 2.84
N PHE A 301 6.53 -18.78 1.85
CA PHE A 301 6.27 -18.10 0.58
C PHE A 301 5.66 -16.71 0.82
N TRP A 302 4.60 -16.57 1.61
CA TRP A 302 3.97 -15.29 1.90
C TRP A 302 4.85 -14.34 2.74
N ARG A 303 5.86 -14.82 3.44
CA ARG A 303 6.89 -13.97 4.09
C ARG A 303 7.96 -13.47 3.14
N ARG A 304 8.07 -14.06 1.94
CA ARG A 304 9.06 -13.73 0.90
C ARG A 304 8.44 -13.05 -0.33
N TRP A 305 7.13 -13.19 -0.52
CA TRP A 305 6.35 -12.60 -1.61
C TRP A 305 5.61 -11.35 -1.15
N HIS A 306 5.77 -10.23 -1.88
CA HIS A 306 5.09 -8.96 -1.63
C HIS A 306 5.08 -8.56 -0.14
N ILE A 307 6.29 -8.56 0.45
CA ILE A 307 6.55 -8.48 1.89
C ILE A 307 5.89 -7.25 2.52
N THR A 308 5.96 -6.09 1.83
CA THR A 308 5.41 -4.84 2.38
C THR A 308 3.89 -4.83 2.45
N LEU A 309 3.20 -5.44 1.47
CA LEU A 309 1.75 -5.64 1.53
C LEU A 309 1.39 -6.64 2.64
N GLY A 310 2.08 -7.78 2.71
CA GLY A 310 1.85 -8.79 3.74
C GLY A 310 2.02 -8.23 5.16
N THR A 311 3.08 -7.46 5.41
CA THR A 311 3.29 -6.80 6.71
C THR A 311 2.26 -5.71 6.97
N TRP A 312 1.84 -4.95 5.95
CA TRP A 312 0.77 -3.97 6.07
C TRP A 312 -0.55 -4.63 6.49
N MET A 313 -0.96 -5.67 5.77
CA MET A 313 -2.19 -6.42 6.08
C MET A 313 -2.15 -7.03 7.48
N LYS A 314 -1.01 -7.56 7.89
CA LYS A 314 -0.83 -8.12 9.22
C LYS A 314 -1.00 -7.06 10.32
N ASP A 315 -0.38 -5.88 10.17
CA ASP A 315 -0.36 -4.85 11.20
C ASP A 315 -1.68 -4.07 11.31
N TYR A 316 -2.35 -3.83 10.18
CA TYR A 316 -3.52 -2.94 10.14
C TYR A 316 -4.86 -3.66 9.93
N VAL A 317 -4.86 -4.92 9.51
CA VAL A 317 -6.07 -5.71 9.32
C VAL A 317 -6.09 -6.92 10.25
N PHE A 318 -5.10 -7.81 10.15
CA PHE A 318 -5.07 -9.07 10.89
C PHE A 318 -5.13 -8.88 12.41
N TYR A 319 -4.14 -8.17 12.97
CA TYR A 319 -4.10 -8.00 14.43
C TYR A 319 -5.31 -7.23 14.99
N PRO A 320 -5.73 -6.09 14.40
CA PRO A 320 -6.92 -5.41 14.89
C PRO A 320 -8.18 -6.26 14.85
N PHE A 321 -8.35 -7.09 13.82
CA PHE A 321 -9.51 -7.97 13.69
C PHE A 321 -9.42 -9.17 14.63
N SER A 322 -8.32 -9.94 14.59
CA SER A 322 -8.15 -11.17 15.39
C SER A 322 -8.18 -10.89 16.89
N LEU A 323 -7.70 -9.72 17.33
CA LEU A 323 -7.71 -9.29 18.74
C LEU A 323 -8.95 -8.48 19.13
N SER A 324 -9.93 -8.33 18.23
CA SER A 324 -11.16 -7.57 18.48
C SER A 324 -12.01 -8.21 19.59
N LYS A 325 -12.87 -7.37 20.21
CA LYS A 325 -13.82 -7.85 21.21
C LYS A 325 -14.73 -8.97 20.67
N ALA A 326 -15.11 -8.91 19.38
CA ALA A 326 -15.94 -9.92 18.73
C ALA A 326 -15.22 -11.26 18.65
N MET A 327 -13.97 -11.28 18.14
CA MET A 327 -13.16 -12.49 18.04
C MET A 327 -12.82 -13.09 19.41
N ASN A 328 -12.54 -12.25 20.41
CA ASN A 328 -12.34 -12.68 21.78
C ASN A 328 -13.61 -13.31 22.38
N LYS A 329 -14.81 -12.76 22.10
CA LYS A 329 -16.09 -13.35 22.52
C LYS A 329 -16.30 -14.71 21.85
N LEU A 330 -16.02 -14.80 20.54
CA LEU A 330 -16.12 -16.04 19.77
C LEU A 330 -15.20 -17.13 20.37
N GLY A 331 -13.95 -16.82 20.63
CA GLY A 331 -13.02 -17.74 21.27
C GLY A 331 -13.48 -18.21 22.66
N LYS A 332 -14.01 -17.29 23.49
CA LYS A 332 -14.59 -17.62 24.81
C LYS A 332 -15.82 -18.52 24.70
N PHE A 333 -16.67 -18.30 23.68
CA PHE A 333 -17.85 -19.13 23.40
C PHE A 333 -17.44 -20.57 23.16
N PHE A 334 -16.51 -20.84 22.26
CA PHE A 334 -16.02 -22.20 22.00
C PHE A 334 -15.36 -22.83 23.24
N LYS A 335 -14.56 -22.07 23.96
CA LYS A 335 -13.93 -22.56 25.20
C LYS A 335 -14.95 -22.95 26.27
N LYS A 336 -16.08 -22.23 26.36
CA LYS A 336 -17.15 -22.49 27.35
C LYS A 336 -18.01 -23.68 26.97
N HIS A 337 -18.41 -23.79 25.69
CA HIS A 337 -19.38 -24.78 25.21
C HIS A 337 -18.75 -26.12 24.77
N SER A 338 -17.44 -26.19 24.59
CA SER A 338 -16.75 -27.43 24.24
C SER A 338 -15.56 -27.68 25.16
N LYS A 339 -15.70 -28.67 26.07
CA LYS A 339 -14.62 -29.15 26.94
C LYS A 339 -13.64 -30.06 26.18
N THR A 340 -13.94 -30.45 24.96
CA THR A 340 -13.13 -31.35 24.13
C THR A 340 -11.83 -30.68 23.67
N ARG A 341 -10.85 -31.50 23.28
CA ARG A 341 -9.58 -31.03 22.65
C ARG A 341 -9.87 -30.21 21.41
N PHE A 342 -10.86 -30.61 20.61
CA PHE A 342 -11.31 -29.89 19.41
C PHE A 342 -11.85 -28.49 19.72
N GLY A 343 -12.71 -28.34 20.74
CA GLY A 343 -13.25 -27.02 21.12
C GLY A 343 -12.18 -26.07 21.65
N LYS A 344 -11.19 -26.57 22.38
CA LYS A 344 -10.03 -25.77 22.81
C LYS A 344 -9.17 -25.33 21.64
N TYR A 345 -9.02 -26.18 20.62
CA TYR A 345 -8.34 -25.85 19.37
C TYR A 345 -9.09 -24.78 18.59
N MET A 346 -10.40 -24.98 18.37
CA MET A 346 -11.26 -24.02 17.64
C MET A 346 -11.31 -22.65 18.32
N ALA A 347 -11.29 -22.58 19.64
CA ALA A 347 -11.26 -21.31 20.38
C ALA A 347 -10.04 -20.43 20.02
N LYS A 348 -8.93 -21.05 19.62
CA LYS A 348 -7.70 -20.36 19.21
C LYS A 348 -7.61 -20.19 17.70
N ALA A 349 -7.92 -21.26 16.96
CA ALA A 349 -7.72 -21.31 15.50
C ALA A 349 -8.77 -20.47 14.74
N LEU A 350 -10.03 -20.50 15.14
CA LEU A 350 -11.10 -19.84 14.38
C LEU A 350 -10.93 -18.32 14.24
N PRO A 351 -10.56 -17.54 15.28
CA PRO A 351 -10.28 -16.12 15.12
C PRO A 351 -9.13 -15.82 14.16
N ILE A 352 -8.12 -16.69 14.13
CA ILE A 352 -6.97 -16.57 13.21
C ILE A 352 -7.42 -16.86 11.77
N CYS A 353 -8.09 -17.99 11.54
CA CYS A 353 -8.59 -18.37 10.21
C CYS A 353 -9.54 -17.31 9.63
N LEU A 354 -10.44 -16.74 10.45
CA LEU A 354 -11.33 -15.67 10.01
C LEU A 354 -10.55 -14.38 9.65
N ALA A 355 -9.49 -14.08 10.39
CA ALA A 355 -8.63 -12.94 10.06
C ALA A 355 -7.85 -13.17 8.76
N ASP A 356 -7.34 -14.38 8.52
CA ASP A 356 -6.68 -14.75 7.27
C ASP A 356 -7.66 -14.70 6.09
N LEU A 357 -8.86 -15.26 6.22
CA LEU A 357 -9.91 -15.15 5.20
C LEU A 357 -10.26 -13.69 4.88
N LEU A 358 -10.35 -12.84 5.90
CA LEU A 358 -10.59 -11.40 5.69
C LEU A 358 -9.46 -10.76 4.90
N ILE A 359 -8.19 -11.09 5.19
CA ILE A 359 -7.04 -10.58 4.43
C ILE A 359 -7.13 -11.00 2.96
N PHE A 360 -7.32 -12.31 2.70
CA PHE A 360 -7.42 -12.81 1.33
C PHE A 360 -8.60 -12.17 0.58
N PHE A 361 -9.74 -11.97 1.24
CA PHE A 361 -10.86 -11.26 0.68
C PHE A 361 -10.52 -9.80 0.30
N ILE A 362 -9.91 -9.05 1.23
CA ILE A 362 -9.51 -7.65 0.98
C ILE A 362 -8.48 -7.57 -0.15
N VAL A 363 -7.48 -8.45 -0.15
CA VAL A 363 -6.46 -8.50 -1.20
C VAL A 363 -7.08 -8.90 -2.54
N GLY A 364 -7.99 -9.88 -2.55
CA GLY A 364 -8.72 -10.29 -3.75
C GLY A 364 -9.55 -9.14 -4.34
N VAL A 365 -10.35 -8.45 -3.51
CA VAL A 365 -11.11 -7.26 -3.95
C VAL A 365 -10.16 -6.17 -4.45
N TRP A 366 -9.04 -5.94 -3.77
CA TRP A 366 -8.06 -4.93 -4.18
C TRP A 366 -7.43 -5.24 -5.56
N HIS A 367 -7.15 -6.53 -5.86
CA HIS A 367 -6.60 -6.96 -7.15
C HIS A 367 -7.66 -7.07 -8.27
N LEU A 368 -8.94 -7.26 -7.95
CA LEU A 368 -10.01 -7.56 -8.92
C LEU A 368 -10.11 -6.51 -10.05
N SER A 369 -9.81 -5.25 -9.76
CA SER A 369 -9.85 -4.20 -10.78
C SER A 369 -8.64 -4.19 -11.71
N LEU A 370 -7.56 -4.89 -11.39
CA LEU A 370 -6.40 -5.03 -12.27
C LEU A 370 -6.67 -6.01 -13.41
N ILE A 371 -7.56 -6.97 -13.18
CA ILE A 371 -7.96 -7.98 -14.19
C ILE A 371 -8.87 -7.35 -15.27
N HIS A 372 -9.71 -6.38 -14.90
CA HIS A 372 -10.63 -5.71 -15.84
C HIS A 372 -10.04 -4.48 -16.57
N ILE A 373 -8.80 -4.08 -16.27
CA ILE A 373 -8.12 -2.96 -16.96
C ILE A 373 -7.27 -3.46 -18.15
N SER A 374 -7.08 -4.76 -18.28
CA SER A 374 -6.29 -5.41 -19.34
C SER A 374 -7.12 -5.94 -20.51
N GLU A 375 -8.45 -5.71 -20.54
CA GLU A 375 -9.33 -5.97 -21.67
C GLU A 375 -9.72 -4.62 -22.37
#